data_e7e722e9b866ce6632917bc7d21909e5
#
_entry.id   e7e722e9b866ce6632917bc7d21909e5
#
_cell.length_a   1.000
_cell.length_b   1.000
_cell.length_c   1.000
_cell.angle_alpha   90.00
_cell.angle_beta   90.00
_cell.angle_gamma   90.00
#
_symmetry.space_group_name_H-M   'P 1'
#
loop_
_entity.id
_entity.type
_entity.pdbx_description
1 polymer ?
#
loop_
_entity_poly.entity_id
_entity_poly.type
_entity_poly.pdbx_seq_one_letter_code
_entity_poly.pdbx_strand_id
1 'polypeptide(L)'
;MKQHYVCQFNPTELAATLAPLQGRKLTILLAEQDCAQVALLQQLCSDLEITLDGAIFPQLLGAQGLLPQGAWLLPRPEPYQATLMPLPPEGDAAQLAQLITDQVASMLATWPALSPPPTLFLTFDNLIPNIASILDALYLQLANRVNYAGTNAGSGHFTPLACLFDNQRLLAYGVTCTLLPNNSFPFLEHGYQLSAQPMLATGSGANTITYIDWQPAFHTYQELIRQQFQHTLTHEELYHFAVHMPLGLLLANGDVIVRIPFDVTDEGALICSSEVSEHSILTLLKAPESATDHACSLARRLCQQQALTRAHLLEVYYCAGRQLHFGQQTVTELRTLLSDSGAGELAGALSLGEIGSIRSGDYPQFHNGAILCNGALV
;
A
#
# COMPACT_ATOMS: atom_id res chain seq x y z
N MET A 1 -14.42 -17.20 -9.59
CA MET A 1 -15.00 -17.46 -8.25
C MET A 1 -15.48 -16.14 -7.71
N LYS A 2 -16.64 -16.07 -7.07
CA LYS A 2 -17.10 -14.81 -6.49
C LYS A 2 -16.31 -14.53 -5.20
N GLN A 3 -15.84 -13.30 -5.04
CA GLN A 3 -15.40 -12.75 -3.77
C GLN A 3 -16.61 -12.45 -2.90
N HIS A 4 -16.40 -12.44 -1.61
CA HIS A 4 -17.48 -12.19 -0.67
C HIS A 4 -17.04 -11.12 0.35
N TYR A 5 -17.87 -10.11 0.51
CA TYR A 5 -17.80 -9.22 1.66
C TYR A 5 -18.65 -9.77 2.79
N VAL A 6 -18.06 -9.92 3.97
CA VAL A 6 -18.70 -10.40 5.18
C VAL A 6 -18.65 -9.28 6.22
N CYS A 7 -19.81 -8.83 6.70
CA CYS A 7 -19.90 -7.81 7.75
C CYS A 7 -20.39 -8.34 9.11
N GLN A 8 -20.76 -9.61 9.16
CA GLN A 8 -21.16 -10.30 10.38
C GLN A 8 -20.45 -11.65 10.48
N PHE A 9 -19.78 -11.88 11.59
CA PHE A 9 -18.97 -13.08 11.80
C PHE A 9 -19.75 -14.16 12.55
N ASN A 10 -20.91 -14.55 12.00
CA ASN A 10 -21.64 -15.72 12.49
C ASN A 10 -20.91 -16.99 12.03
N PRO A 11 -20.45 -17.87 12.94
CA PRO A 11 -19.66 -19.05 12.55
C PRO A 11 -20.34 -19.97 11.53
N THR A 12 -21.65 -20.17 11.65
CA THR A 12 -22.42 -21.06 10.75
C THR A 12 -22.54 -20.47 9.35
N GLU A 13 -22.86 -19.18 9.25
CA GLU A 13 -23.00 -18.48 7.96
C GLU A 13 -21.65 -18.32 7.26
N LEU A 14 -20.61 -18.03 8.05
CA LEU A 14 -19.26 -17.91 7.54
C LEU A 14 -18.71 -19.25 7.04
N ALA A 15 -18.94 -20.34 7.77
CA ALA A 15 -18.60 -21.69 7.33
C ALA A 15 -19.32 -22.05 6.01
N ALA A 16 -20.61 -21.72 5.88
CA ALA A 16 -21.37 -21.95 4.64
C ALA A 16 -20.81 -21.11 3.47
N THR A 17 -20.36 -19.87 3.73
CA THR A 17 -19.73 -19.01 2.73
C THR A 17 -18.37 -19.54 2.28
N LEU A 18 -17.57 -20.10 3.20
CA LEU A 18 -16.25 -20.65 2.94
C LEU A 18 -16.29 -22.07 2.34
N ALA A 19 -17.33 -22.86 2.59
CA ALA A 19 -17.43 -24.25 2.13
C ALA A 19 -17.16 -24.46 0.62
N PRO A 20 -17.61 -23.59 -0.31
CA PRO A 20 -17.29 -23.72 -1.73
C PRO A 20 -15.79 -23.51 -2.06
N LEU A 21 -14.99 -23.01 -1.10
CA LEU A 21 -13.57 -22.72 -1.24
C LEU A 21 -12.69 -23.81 -0.62
N GLN A 22 -13.27 -24.93 -0.17
CA GLN A 22 -12.51 -26.03 0.42
C GLN A 22 -11.32 -26.44 -0.45
N GLY A 23 -10.14 -26.59 0.18
CA GLY A 23 -8.88 -26.97 -0.46
C GLY A 23 -8.28 -25.92 -1.36
N ARG A 24 -8.80 -24.67 -1.35
CA ARG A 24 -8.34 -23.56 -2.18
C ARG A 24 -7.48 -22.57 -1.39
N LYS A 25 -6.96 -21.57 -2.10
CA LYS A 25 -6.20 -20.45 -1.54
C LYS A 25 -7.08 -19.22 -1.42
N LEU A 26 -6.94 -18.53 -0.28
CA LEU A 26 -7.79 -17.41 0.09
C LEU A 26 -6.95 -16.31 0.74
N THR A 27 -7.05 -15.10 0.21
CA THR A 27 -6.57 -13.91 0.91
C THR A 27 -7.73 -13.23 1.62
N ILE A 28 -7.53 -12.85 2.88
CA ILE A 28 -8.52 -12.09 3.66
C ILE A 28 -8.01 -10.69 3.96
N LEU A 29 -8.76 -9.68 3.52
CA LEU A 29 -8.57 -8.31 4.01
C LEU A 29 -9.57 -8.09 5.13
N LEU A 30 -9.08 -7.78 6.34
CA LEU A 30 -9.92 -7.63 7.54
C LEU A 30 -9.86 -6.19 8.03
N ALA A 31 -11.01 -5.62 8.38
CA ALA A 31 -11.05 -4.31 9.00
C ALA A 31 -10.50 -4.35 10.45
N GLU A 32 -9.77 -3.32 10.87
CA GLU A 32 -9.17 -3.21 12.20
C GLU A 32 -10.20 -3.40 13.32
N GLN A 33 -11.41 -2.90 13.13
CA GLN A 33 -12.52 -3.04 14.09
C GLN A 33 -12.86 -4.50 14.40
N ASP A 34 -12.61 -5.40 13.44
CA ASP A 34 -12.92 -6.83 13.56
C ASP A 34 -11.67 -7.71 13.78
N CYS A 35 -10.55 -7.13 14.21
CA CYS A 35 -9.28 -7.86 14.42
C CYS A 35 -9.43 -9.08 15.34
N ALA A 36 -10.36 -9.06 16.30
CA ALA A 36 -10.66 -10.19 17.18
C ALA A 36 -11.22 -11.43 16.44
N GLN A 37 -11.64 -11.29 15.19
CA GLN A 37 -12.21 -12.39 14.38
C GLN A 37 -11.14 -13.26 13.70
N VAL A 38 -9.86 -12.90 13.78
CA VAL A 38 -8.77 -13.67 13.15
C VAL A 38 -8.78 -15.12 13.57
N ALA A 39 -8.93 -15.42 14.87
CA ALA A 39 -8.93 -16.79 15.37
C ALA A 39 -10.09 -17.62 14.80
N LEU A 40 -11.29 -17.05 14.64
CA LEU A 40 -12.43 -17.72 14.01
C LEU A 40 -12.14 -17.99 12.53
N LEU A 41 -11.60 -17.04 11.81
CA LEU A 41 -11.25 -17.18 10.38
C LEU A 41 -10.18 -18.27 10.19
N GLN A 42 -9.15 -18.29 11.03
CA GLN A 42 -8.10 -19.31 11.03
C GLN A 42 -8.67 -20.72 11.27
N GLN A 43 -9.55 -20.86 12.26
CA GLN A 43 -10.19 -22.15 12.59
C GLN A 43 -11.02 -22.67 11.41
N LEU A 44 -11.93 -21.84 10.87
CA LEU A 44 -12.81 -22.23 9.77
C LEU A 44 -12.04 -22.54 8.48
N CYS A 45 -11.01 -21.76 8.16
CA CYS A 45 -10.15 -22.03 7.01
C CYS A 45 -9.37 -23.34 7.18
N SER A 46 -8.87 -23.61 8.39
CA SER A 46 -8.15 -24.88 8.68
C SER A 46 -9.07 -26.08 8.60
N ASP A 47 -10.30 -26.01 9.15
CA ASP A 47 -11.30 -27.08 9.09
C ASP A 47 -11.72 -27.43 7.65
N LEU A 48 -11.65 -26.44 6.75
CA LEU A 48 -11.99 -26.59 5.32
C LEU A 48 -10.76 -26.79 4.43
N GLU A 49 -9.57 -27.00 5.02
CA GLU A 49 -8.30 -27.15 4.29
C GLU A 49 -7.98 -25.96 3.35
N ILE A 50 -8.52 -24.78 3.65
CA ILE A 50 -8.25 -23.55 2.91
C ILE A 50 -6.88 -23.02 3.34
N THR A 51 -5.98 -22.79 2.38
CA THR A 51 -4.71 -22.08 2.64
C THR A 51 -4.98 -20.59 2.72
N LEU A 52 -4.81 -20.03 3.91
CA LEU A 52 -5.14 -18.65 4.25
C LEU A 52 -3.88 -17.79 4.33
N ASP A 53 -3.94 -16.63 3.71
CA ASP A 53 -3.14 -15.46 4.06
C ASP A 53 -4.06 -14.26 4.25
N GLY A 54 -3.68 -13.33 5.13
CA GLY A 54 -4.52 -12.18 5.39
C GLY A 54 -3.80 -11.04 6.08
N ALA A 55 -4.44 -9.88 6.03
CA ALA A 55 -3.94 -8.68 6.68
C ALA A 55 -5.08 -7.81 7.23
N ILE A 56 -4.78 -7.07 8.31
CA ILE A 56 -5.70 -6.16 8.98
C ILE A 56 -5.36 -4.73 8.51
N PHE A 57 -6.39 -4.01 8.08
CA PHE A 57 -6.28 -2.65 7.58
C PHE A 57 -7.19 -1.71 8.39
N PRO A 58 -6.91 -0.40 8.42
CA PRO A 58 -7.74 0.57 9.14
C PRO A 58 -9.22 0.48 8.79
N GLN A 59 -9.51 0.39 7.50
CA GLN A 59 -10.85 0.17 6.93
C GLN A 59 -10.71 -0.58 5.60
N LEU A 60 -11.81 -1.19 5.17
CA LEU A 60 -11.90 -1.79 3.85
C LEU A 60 -12.54 -0.83 2.84
N LEU A 61 -12.48 -1.21 1.57
CA LEU A 61 -13.05 -0.47 0.45
C LEU A 61 -14.00 -1.35 -0.34
N GLY A 62 -15.08 -0.75 -0.80
CA GLY A 62 -16.00 -1.34 -1.76
C GLY A 62 -16.52 -0.28 -2.74
N ALA A 63 -17.35 -0.66 -3.69
CA ALA A 63 -17.95 0.25 -4.67
C ALA A 63 -18.76 1.40 -4.02
N GLN A 64 -19.18 1.23 -2.77
CA GLN A 64 -19.95 2.24 -2.03
C GLN A 64 -19.06 3.17 -1.18
N GLY A 65 -17.74 2.95 -1.18
CA GLY A 65 -16.75 3.72 -0.41
C GLY A 65 -16.12 2.92 0.71
N LEU A 66 -15.89 3.59 1.83
CA LEU A 66 -15.24 3.04 3.00
C LEU A 66 -16.16 2.06 3.75
N LEU A 67 -15.58 0.96 4.19
CA LEU A 67 -16.21 -0.10 4.97
C LEU A 67 -15.44 -0.25 6.30
N PRO A 68 -15.94 0.32 7.40
CA PRO A 68 -15.20 0.38 8.66
C PRO A 68 -15.11 -0.97 9.38
N GLN A 69 -15.91 -1.94 9.01
CA GLN A 69 -15.97 -3.29 9.59
C GLN A 69 -16.04 -4.35 8.50
N GLY A 70 -15.87 -5.61 8.87
CA GLY A 70 -16.04 -6.75 7.99
C GLY A 70 -14.73 -7.31 7.42
N ALA A 71 -14.88 -8.23 6.50
CA ALA A 71 -13.79 -8.88 5.77
C ALA A 71 -14.13 -9.05 4.29
N TRP A 72 -13.15 -8.82 3.43
CA TRP A 72 -13.15 -9.32 2.06
C TRP A 72 -12.53 -10.70 2.01
N LEU A 73 -13.24 -11.66 1.48
CA LEU A 73 -12.80 -13.03 1.19
C LEU A 73 -12.45 -13.09 -0.30
N LEU A 74 -11.16 -13.14 -0.62
CA LEU A 74 -10.63 -13.06 -1.98
C LEU A 74 -10.02 -14.41 -2.40
N PRO A 75 -10.79 -15.30 -3.06
CA PRO A 75 -10.24 -16.55 -3.58
C PRO A 75 -9.15 -16.29 -4.62
N ARG A 76 -8.03 -17.00 -4.52
CA ARG A 76 -6.87 -16.79 -5.40
C ARG A 76 -6.81 -17.89 -6.47
N PRO A 77 -6.63 -17.50 -7.76
CA PRO A 77 -6.40 -18.47 -8.84
C PRO A 77 -4.99 -19.04 -8.78
N GLU A 78 -4.82 -20.26 -9.27
CA GLU A 78 -3.49 -20.84 -9.45
C GLU A 78 -2.77 -20.28 -10.71
N PRO A 79 -1.44 -20.17 -10.72
CA PRO A 79 -0.55 -20.44 -9.58
C PRO A 79 -0.56 -19.29 -8.58
N TYR A 80 -0.53 -19.62 -7.29
CA TYR A 80 -0.51 -18.68 -6.17
C TYR A 80 0.34 -19.25 -5.04
N GLN A 81 1.22 -18.46 -4.45
CA GLN A 81 1.99 -18.82 -3.26
C GLN A 81 2.06 -17.62 -2.32
N ALA A 82 1.82 -17.84 -1.04
CA ALA A 82 1.98 -16.84 0.00
C ALA A 82 2.75 -17.41 1.17
N THR A 83 3.62 -16.60 1.76
CA THR A 83 4.38 -16.96 2.96
C THR A 83 4.43 -15.78 3.91
N LEU A 84 3.96 -15.98 5.12
CA LEU A 84 4.06 -15.01 6.22
C LEU A 84 5.41 -15.16 6.91
N MET A 85 6.13 -14.06 7.10
CA MET A 85 7.46 -14.04 7.71
C MET A 85 7.52 -13.02 8.86
N PRO A 86 7.98 -13.41 10.06
CA PRO A 86 8.40 -12.44 11.05
C PRO A 86 9.71 -11.79 10.60
N LEU A 87 9.85 -10.50 10.84
CA LEU A 87 11.10 -9.77 10.61
C LEU A 87 11.71 -9.39 11.96
N PRO A 88 13.04 -9.53 12.13
CA PRO A 88 13.70 -9.12 13.37
C PRO A 88 13.65 -7.60 13.54
N PRO A 89 13.17 -7.08 14.67
CA PRO A 89 13.06 -5.63 14.88
C PRO A 89 14.41 -4.88 14.87
N GLU A 90 15.48 -5.57 15.21
CA GLU A 90 16.86 -5.04 15.24
C GLU A 90 17.58 -5.19 13.89
N GLY A 91 16.93 -5.78 12.88
CA GLY A 91 17.54 -6.03 11.57
C GLY A 91 17.71 -4.75 10.77
N ASP A 92 18.87 -4.55 10.17
CA ASP A 92 19.04 -3.50 9.17
C ASP A 92 18.35 -3.85 7.84
N ALA A 93 18.18 -2.87 6.96
CA ALA A 93 17.47 -3.06 5.70
C ALA A 93 18.08 -4.17 4.81
N ALA A 94 19.40 -4.31 4.79
CA ALA A 94 20.09 -5.33 3.99
C ALA A 94 19.83 -6.74 4.54
N GLN A 95 19.85 -6.90 5.86
CA GLN A 95 19.55 -8.18 6.52
C GLN A 95 18.07 -8.57 6.29
N LEU A 96 17.14 -7.63 6.44
CA LEU A 96 15.72 -7.88 6.19
C LEU A 96 15.47 -8.25 4.73
N ALA A 97 16.09 -7.54 3.80
CA ALA A 97 16.01 -7.85 2.37
C ALA A 97 16.59 -9.22 2.04
N GLN A 98 17.70 -9.62 2.68
CA GLN A 98 18.27 -10.95 2.47
C GLN A 98 17.30 -12.05 2.91
N LEU A 99 16.68 -11.94 4.10
CA LEU A 99 15.68 -12.90 4.57
C LEU A 99 14.51 -13.03 3.60
N ILE A 100 14.00 -11.90 3.11
CA ILE A 100 12.90 -11.89 2.13
C ILE A 100 13.37 -12.51 0.81
N THR A 101 14.57 -12.18 0.34
CA THR A 101 15.14 -12.72 -0.90
C THR A 101 15.27 -14.24 -0.84
N ASP A 102 15.80 -14.79 0.25
CA ASP A 102 15.97 -16.24 0.42
C ASP A 102 14.61 -16.96 0.38
N GLN A 103 13.60 -16.38 1.04
CA GLN A 103 12.24 -16.90 0.99
C GLN A 103 11.65 -16.84 -0.42
N VAL A 104 11.75 -15.69 -1.09
CA VAL A 104 11.25 -15.51 -2.46
C VAL A 104 11.98 -16.44 -3.44
N ALA A 105 13.29 -16.61 -3.28
CA ALA A 105 14.05 -17.55 -4.11
C ALA A 105 13.55 -19.00 -3.94
N SER A 106 13.21 -19.42 -2.72
CA SER A 106 12.60 -20.72 -2.45
C SER A 106 11.23 -20.87 -3.12
N MET A 107 10.39 -19.82 -3.06
CA MET A 107 9.08 -19.80 -3.72
C MET A 107 9.23 -19.87 -5.25
N LEU A 108 10.16 -19.10 -5.83
CA LEU A 108 10.44 -19.10 -7.26
C LEU A 108 10.97 -20.45 -7.77
N ALA A 109 11.68 -21.21 -6.94
CA ALA A 109 12.19 -22.54 -7.31
C ALA A 109 11.05 -23.55 -7.61
N THR A 110 9.88 -23.36 -7.00
CA THR A 110 8.68 -24.19 -7.21
C THR A 110 7.61 -23.51 -8.06
N TRP A 111 7.85 -22.25 -8.46
CA TRP A 111 6.93 -21.50 -9.31
C TRP A 111 6.97 -22.04 -10.75
N PRO A 112 5.81 -22.23 -11.41
CA PRO A 112 5.80 -22.64 -12.80
C PRO A 112 6.60 -21.68 -13.70
N ALA A 113 7.36 -22.22 -14.65
CA ALA A 113 8.10 -21.41 -15.60
C ALA A 113 7.13 -20.65 -16.50
N LEU A 114 6.76 -19.47 -16.08
CA LEU A 114 5.86 -18.55 -16.77
C LEU A 114 6.68 -17.40 -17.37
N SER A 115 6.28 -16.97 -18.56
CA SER A 115 6.74 -15.72 -19.13
C SER A 115 5.49 -14.87 -19.35
N PRO A 116 5.46 -13.69 -18.80
CA PRO A 116 6.45 -12.89 -18.07
C PRO A 116 6.67 -13.30 -16.60
N PRO A 117 7.65 -12.67 -15.88
CA PRO A 117 7.93 -12.96 -14.46
C PRO A 117 6.71 -12.76 -13.56
N PRO A 118 6.56 -13.52 -12.45
CA PRO A 118 5.46 -13.31 -11.50
C PRO A 118 5.55 -11.95 -10.82
N THR A 119 4.44 -11.48 -10.27
CA THR A 119 4.42 -10.33 -9.38
C THR A 119 4.67 -10.79 -7.95
N LEU A 120 5.71 -10.23 -7.32
CA LEU A 120 5.94 -10.32 -5.89
C LEU A 120 5.13 -9.20 -5.24
N PHE A 121 4.04 -9.57 -4.58
CA PHE A 121 3.23 -8.65 -3.79
C PHE A 121 3.64 -8.75 -2.32
N LEU A 122 4.13 -7.65 -1.76
CA LEU A 122 4.62 -7.55 -0.39
C LEU A 122 3.59 -6.83 0.48
N THR A 123 3.10 -7.49 1.53
CA THR A 123 2.28 -6.83 2.55
C THR A 123 3.10 -6.70 3.81
N PHE A 124 3.56 -5.49 4.11
CA PHE A 124 4.32 -5.19 5.32
C PHE A 124 3.41 -4.74 6.47
N ASP A 125 3.82 -5.02 7.69
CA ASP A 125 3.36 -4.27 8.85
C ASP A 125 3.85 -2.81 8.72
N ASN A 126 2.96 -1.85 8.92
CA ASN A 126 3.25 -0.42 8.77
C ASN A 126 4.27 0.13 9.78
N LEU A 127 4.59 -0.63 10.82
CA LEU A 127 5.61 -0.26 11.81
C LEU A 127 7.01 -0.73 11.41
N ILE A 128 7.16 -1.45 10.29
CA ILE A 128 8.49 -1.78 9.74
C ILE A 128 9.13 -0.48 9.25
N PRO A 129 10.25 -0.04 9.82
CA PRO A 129 10.99 1.09 9.32
C PRO A 129 11.75 0.72 8.04
N ASN A 130 12.22 1.71 7.31
CA ASN A 130 13.19 1.53 6.23
C ASN A 130 12.71 0.64 5.07
N ILE A 131 11.39 0.63 4.78
CA ILE A 131 10.83 -0.18 3.69
C ILE A 131 11.43 0.23 2.34
N ALA A 132 11.69 1.52 2.11
CA ALA A 132 12.32 1.97 0.87
C ALA A 132 13.72 1.36 0.72
N SER A 133 14.54 1.39 1.76
CA SER A 133 15.87 0.76 1.76
C SER A 133 15.81 -0.76 1.63
N ILE A 134 14.79 -1.42 2.21
CA ILE A 134 14.55 -2.86 2.01
C ILE A 134 14.24 -3.15 0.55
N LEU A 135 13.39 -2.35 -0.11
CA LEU A 135 13.05 -2.49 -1.52
C LEU A 135 14.27 -2.31 -2.43
N ASP A 136 15.12 -1.32 -2.12
CA ASP A 136 16.37 -1.08 -2.82
C ASP A 136 17.28 -2.33 -2.77
N ALA A 137 17.46 -2.89 -1.58
CA ALA A 137 18.28 -4.07 -1.38
C ALA A 137 17.65 -5.33 -2.03
N LEU A 138 16.32 -5.48 -2.00
CA LEU A 138 15.62 -6.56 -2.68
C LEU A 138 15.78 -6.48 -4.21
N TYR A 139 15.65 -5.29 -4.78
CA TYR A 139 15.83 -5.10 -6.22
C TYR A 139 17.25 -5.43 -6.68
N LEU A 140 18.27 -5.08 -5.89
CA LEU A 140 19.65 -5.44 -6.19
C LEU A 140 19.87 -6.97 -6.23
N GLN A 141 19.07 -7.75 -5.52
CA GLN A 141 19.21 -9.21 -5.44
C GLN A 141 18.29 -9.97 -6.41
N LEU A 142 17.04 -9.52 -6.55
CA LEU A 142 16.03 -10.20 -7.37
C LEU A 142 15.92 -9.60 -8.77
N ALA A 143 16.26 -8.32 -8.94
CA ALA A 143 16.17 -7.57 -10.19
C ALA A 143 14.80 -7.82 -10.89
N ASN A 144 14.82 -8.16 -12.16
CA ASN A 144 13.65 -8.41 -12.99
C ASN A 144 13.14 -9.88 -12.94
N ARG A 145 13.56 -10.68 -11.97
CA ARG A 145 13.02 -12.03 -11.75
C ARG A 145 11.56 -12.01 -11.30
N VAL A 146 11.14 -10.89 -10.74
CA VAL A 146 9.77 -10.61 -10.32
C VAL A 146 9.39 -9.17 -10.70
N ASN A 147 8.09 -8.88 -10.82
CA ASN A 147 7.58 -7.52 -10.73
C ASN A 147 7.22 -7.24 -9.27
N TYR A 148 7.32 -6.00 -8.86
CA TYR A 148 7.12 -5.62 -7.46
C TYR A 148 5.83 -4.83 -7.29
N ALA A 149 5.06 -5.21 -6.28
CA ALA A 149 3.91 -4.46 -5.80
C ALA A 149 3.72 -4.73 -4.31
N GLY A 150 2.92 -3.93 -3.65
CA GLY A 150 2.61 -4.20 -2.26
C GLY A 150 1.94 -3.05 -1.54
N THR A 151 1.71 -3.28 -0.26
CA THR A 151 1.00 -2.36 0.62
C THR A 151 1.46 -2.50 2.06
N ASN A 152 1.14 -1.52 2.90
CA ASN A 152 1.29 -1.64 4.34
C ASN A 152 -0.06 -1.82 5.01
N ALA A 153 -0.12 -2.82 5.88
CA ALA A 153 -1.24 -3.13 6.76
C ALA A 153 -0.98 -2.64 8.18
N GLY A 154 -1.98 -2.56 9.04
CA GLY A 154 -1.85 -2.19 10.43
C GLY A 154 -2.95 -1.25 10.94
N SER A 155 -2.70 -0.61 12.09
CA SER A 155 -3.65 0.30 12.72
C SER A 155 -3.65 1.69 12.07
N GLY A 156 -4.84 2.23 11.84
CA GLY A 156 -5.02 3.61 11.37
C GLY A 156 -4.52 4.68 12.34
N HIS A 157 -4.25 4.30 13.59
CA HIS A 157 -3.68 5.17 14.62
C HIS A 157 -2.16 5.01 14.78
N PHE A 158 -1.51 4.23 13.90
CA PHE A 158 -0.08 3.92 13.98
C PHE A 158 0.35 3.31 15.33
N THR A 159 -0.57 2.60 15.99
CA THR A 159 -0.29 1.86 17.22
C THR A 159 0.11 0.42 16.90
N PRO A 160 0.95 -0.23 17.73
CA PRO A 160 1.31 -1.62 17.52
C PRO A 160 0.08 -2.53 17.47
N LEU A 161 -0.04 -3.26 16.37
CA LEU A 161 -1.11 -4.22 16.12
C LEU A 161 -0.52 -5.45 15.42
N ALA A 162 -0.80 -6.65 15.91
CA ALA A 162 -0.56 -7.84 15.11
C ALA A 162 -1.53 -7.84 13.93
N CYS A 163 -1.03 -7.59 12.73
CA CYS A 163 -1.86 -7.27 11.57
C CYS A 163 -1.70 -8.24 10.38
N LEU A 164 -0.75 -9.16 10.42
CA LEU A 164 -0.53 -10.14 9.35
C LEU A 164 -0.82 -11.54 9.87
N PHE A 165 -1.58 -12.34 9.13
CA PHE A 165 -1.96 -13.67 9.60
C PHE A 165 -2.02 -14.71 8.48
N ASP A 166 -1.80 -15.98 8.85
CA ASP A 166 -2.01 -17.17 8.06
C ASP A 166 -2.91 -18.15 8.83
N ASN A 167 -3.00 -19.40 8.42
CA ASN A 167 -3.81 -20.41 9.13
C ASN A 167 -3.44 -20.61 10.61
N GLN A 168 -2.21 -20.29 11.02
CA GLN A 168 -1.67 -20.66 12.33
C GLN A 168 -1.14 -19.47 13.12
N ARG A 169 -0.73 -18.41 12.45
CA ARG A 169 0.00 -17.29 13.04
C ARG A 169 -0.75 -15.99 12.86
N LEU A 170 -0.63 -15.13 13.84
CA LEU A 170 -0.98 -13.71 13.77
C LEU A 170 0.24 -12.94 14.25
N LEU A 171 0.86 -12.17 13.38
CA LEU A 171 2.13 -11.52 13.61
C LEU A 171 2.00 -10.00 13.61
N ALA A 172 2.73 -9.37 14.51
CA ALA A 172 3.22 -8.00 14.37
C ALA A 172 4.64 -8.05 13.82
N TYR A 173 5.09 -6.95 13.22
CA TYR A 173 6.44 -6.74 12.74
C TYR A 173 6.91 -7.84 11.77
N GLY A 174 6.25 -7.91 10.62
CA GLY A 174 6.52 -8.93 9.62
C GLY A 174 6.18 -8.49 8.20
N VAL A 175 6.28 -9.45 7.29
CA VAL A 175 5.89 -9.31 5.89
C VAL A 175 5.22 -10.58 5.38
N THR A 176 4.18 -10.44 4.58
CA THR A 176 3.67 -11.52 3.74
C THR A 176 4.22 -11.36 2.33
N CYS A 177 5.00 -12.35 1.88
CA CYS A 177 5.48 -12.46 0.51
C CYS A 177 4.49 -13.29 -0.30
N THR A 178 3.91 -12.71 -1.34
CA THR A 178 2.94 -13.38 -2.21
C THR A 178 3.43 -13.35 -3.65
N LEU A 179 3.49 -14.51 -4.30
CA LEU A 179 3.70 -14.60 -5.74
C LEU A 179 2.36 -14.74 -6.46
N LEU A 180 2.11 -13.81 -7.38
CA LEU A 180 0.92 -13.74 -8.23
C LEU A 180 1.32 -13.94 -9.69
N PRO A 181 0.46 -14.56 -10.53
CA PRO A 181 0.70 -14.62 -11.97
C PRO A 181 0.67 -13.19 -12.55
N ASN A 182 1.51 -12.95 -13.54
CA ASN A 182 1.65 -11.62 -14.16
C ASN A 182 0.48 -11.20 -15.07
N ASN A 183 -0.66 -11.85 -14.97
CA ASN A 183 -1.89 -11.45 -15.69
C ASN A 183 -2.52 -10.18 -15.11
N SER A 184 -2.04 -9.74 -13.96
CA SER A 184 -2.49 -8.59 -13.22
C SER A 184 -1.28 -7.75 -12.85
N PHE A 185 -0.90 -6.84 -13.76
CA PHE A 185 0.15 -5.88 -13.45
C PHE A 185 -0.44 -4.79 -12.56
N PRO A 186 0.08 -4.63 -11.33
CA PRO A 186 -0.41 -3.58 -10.44
C PRO A 186 -0.05 -2.19 -10.97
N PHE A 187 -1.01 -1.27 -10.91
CA PHE A 187 -0.82 0.13 -11.23
C PHE A 187 -0.75 0.95 -9.98
N LEU A 188 0.30 1.75 -9.89
CA LEU A 188 0.45 2.73 -8.82
C LEU A 188 0.39 4.14 -9.41
N GLU A 189 -0.40 5.01 -8.80
CA GLU A 189 -0.46 6.42 -9.15
C GLU A 189 -0.82 7.27 -7.94
N HIS A 190 -0.21 8.46 -7.84
CA HIS A 190 -0.51 9.41 -6.76
C HIS A 190 -1.24 10.67 -7.24
N GLY A 191 -1.01 11.13 -8.47
CA GLY A 191 -1.64 12.30 -9.07
C GLY A 191 -1.18 13.65 -8.52
N TYR A 192 -0.27 13.70 -7.55
CA TYR A 192 0.29 14.95 -7.05
C TYR A 192 1.13 15.64 -8.11
N GLN A 193 1.12 16.97 -8.10
CA GLN A 193 1.82 17.84 -9.04
C GLN A 193 2.87 18.68 -8.34
N LEU A 194 3.92 19.04 -9.06
CA LEU A 194 4.95 19.95 -8.56
C LEU A 194 4.35 21.34 -8.32
N SER A 195 4.60 21.94 -7.16
CA SER A 195 4.06 23.25 -6.82
C SER A 195 5.10 24.27 -6.33
N ALA A 196 6.34 23.85 -6.12
CA ALA A 196 7.42 24.73 -5.72
C ALA A 196 8.74 24.42 -6.47
N GLN A 197 9.70 25.31 -6.34
CA GLN A 197 11.05 25.06 -6.86
C GLN A 197 11.72 23.89 -6.10
N PRO A 198 12.63 23.16 -6.74
CA PRO A 198 13.41 22.13 -6.08
C PRO A 198 14.24 22.71 -4.92
N MET A 199 14.34 21.96 -3.85
CA MET A 199 15.11 22.23 -2.63
C MET A 199 15.99 21.02 -2.31
N LEU A 200 16.98 21.17 -1.46
CA LEU A 200 17.88 20.10 -1.07
C LEU A 200 17.63 19.68 0.40
N ALA A 201 17.45 18.39 0.66
CA ALA A 201 17.53 17.86 2.01
C ALA A 201 18.99 17.90 2.48
N THR A 202 19.36 18.95 3.19
CA THR A 202 20.76 19.18 3.64
C THR A 202 21.06 18.54 5.00
N GLY A 203 20.07 17.93 5.62
CA GLY A 203 20.21 17.07 6.78
C GLY A 203 18.98 16.20 6.88
N SER A 204 19.17 14.88 6.78
CA SER A 204 18.11 13.90 6.98
C SER A 204 18.68 12.54 7.38
N GLY A 205 17.88 11.71 7.99
CA GLY A 205 18.24 10.36 8.37
C GLY A 205 16.99 9.55 8.71
N ALA A 206 16.92 8.33 8.24
CA ALA A 206 15.72 7.52 8.31
C ALA A 206 14.49 8.31 7.76
N ASN A 207 13.42 8.43 8.52
CA ASN A 207 12.22 9.17 8.13
C ASN A 207 12.19 10.64 8.61
N THR A 208 13.33 11.17 9.06
CA THR A 208 13.42 12.53 9.64
C THR A 208 14.20 13.47 8.72
N ILE A 209 13.66 14.65 8.44
CA ILE A 209 14.34 15.72 7.72
C ILE A 209 14.65 16.82 8.72
N THR A 210 15.94 17.05 9.00
CA THR A 210 16.39 18.05 9.97
C THR A 210 16.54 19.41 9.30
N TYR A 211 17.13 19.45 8.09
CA TYR A 211 17.39 20.70 7.35
C TYR A 211 16.99 20.57 5.89
N ILE A 212 16.38 21.64 5.36
CA ILE A 212 16.13 21.86 3.93
C ILE A 212 16.83 23.16 3.55
N ASP A 213 17.73 23.13 2.55
CA ASP A 213 18.53 24.27 2.11
C ASP A 213 19.23 25.00 3.29
N TRP A 214 19.78 24.20 4.23
CA TRP A 214 20.48 24.65 5.43
C TRP A 214 19.61 25.40 6.46
N GLN A 215 18.27 25.39 6.30
CA GLN A 215 17.32 25.92 7.27
C GLN A 215 16.58 24.76 7.97
N PRO A 216 16.12 24.96 9.21
CA PRO A 216 15.28 23.95 9.89
C PRO A 216 14.11 23.54 9.01
N ALA A 217 13.88 22.23 8.88
CA ALA A 217 12.95 21.68 7.87
C ALA A 217 11.52 22.17 8.07
N PHE A 218 11.03 22.20 9.32
CA PHE A 218 9.68 22.70 9.62
C PHE A 218 9.55 24.20 9.29
N HIS A 219 10.56 25.01 9.57
CA HIS A 219 10.56 26.44 9.23
C HIS A 219 10.45 26.63 7.70
N THR A 220 11.23 25.88 6.93
CA THR A 220 11.15 25.92 5.46
C THR A 220 9.75 25.52 4.97
N TYR A 221 9.18 24.45 5.54
CA TYR A 221 7.84 24.00 5.18
C TYR A 221 6.78 25.06 5.55
N GLN A 222 6.87 25.68 6.73
CA GLN A 222 5.99 26.79 7.14
C GLN A 222 6.03 27.97 6.14
N GLU A 223 7.22 28.34 5.70
CA GLU A 223 7.39 29.44 4.73
C GLU A 223 6.73 29.10 3.38
N LEU A 224 6.86 27.86 2.91
CA LEU A 224 6.20 27.42 1.68
C LEU A 224 4.66 27.50 1.79
N ILE A 225 4.12 27.02 2.90
CA ILE A 225 2.67 27.09 3.17
C ILE A 225 2.22 28.56 3.30
N ARG A 226 2.98 29.40 4.01
CA ARG A 226 2.67 30.83 4.16
C ARG A 226 2.65 31.55 2.82
N GLN A 227 3.59 31.26 1.92
CA GLN A 227 3.65 31.86 0.59
C GLN A 227 2.46 31.47 -0.29
N GLN A 228 1.96 30.24 -0.18
CA GLN A 228 0.87 29.75 -1.02
C GLN A 228 -0.51 30.08 -0.45
N PHE A 229 -0.69 30.02 0.87
CA PHE A 229 -2.01 30.14 1.52
C PHE A 229 -2.16 31.34 2.43
N GLN A 230 -1.10 32.15 2.63
CA GLN A 230 -1.05 33.25 3.59
C GLN A 230 -1.43 32.80 5.03
N HIS A 231 -1.10 31.53 5.37
CA HIS A 231 -1.38 30.90 6.65
C HIS A 231 -0.08 30.59 7.38
N THR A 232 -0.04 30.85 8.69
CA THR A 232 1.09 30.46 9.56
C THR A 232 0.77 29.11 10.16
N LEU A 233 1.42 28.07 9.65
CA LEU A 233 1.22 26.68 10.06
C LEU A 233 1.72 26.44 11.48
N THR A 234 0.91 25.78 12.31
CA THR A 234 1.33 25.28 13.63
C THR A 234 1.75 23.80 13.57
N HIS A 235 2.40 23.28 14.62
CA HIS A 235 2.74 21.85 14.71
C HIS A 235 1.49 20.97 14.63
N GLU A 236 0.43 21.35 15.33
CA GLU A 236 -0.83 20.60 15.41
C GLU A 236 -1.54 20.51 14.05
N GLU A 237 -1.35 21.51 13.20
CA GLU A 237 -1.96 21.57 11.87
C GLU A 237 -1.13 20.86 10.80
N LEU A 238 0.13 20.49 11.09
CA LEU A 238 1.06 19.97 10.09
C LEU A 238 0.44 18.86 9.25
N TYR A 239 -0.05 17.80 9.87
CA TYR A 239 -0.54 16.63 9.14
C TYR A 239 -1.77 16.96 8.28
N HIS A 240 -2.64 17.85 8.77
CA HIS A 240 -3.80 18.31 8.00
C HIS A 240 -3.39 19.03 6.71
N PHE A 241 -2.37 19.87 6.77
CA PHE A 241 -1.84 20.51 5.55
C PHE A 241 -1.01 19.57 4.69
N ALA A 242 -0.23 18.71 5.30
CA ALA A 242 0.71 17.84 4.60
C ALA A 242 0.04 16.80 3.69
N VAL A 243 -1.16 16.35 4.00
CA VAL A 243 -1.93 15.47 3.09
C VAL A 243 -2.38 16.17 1.81
N HIS A 244 -2.47 17.51 1.82
CA HIS A 244 -2.81 18.33 0.66
C HIS A 244 -1.57 18.82 -0.08
N MET A 245 -0.49 19.06 0.67
CA MET A 245 0.76 19.66 0.20
C MET A 245 1.98 18.87 0.71
N PRO A 246 2.11 17.59 0.35
CA PRO A 246 3.23 16.79 0.83
C PRO A 246 4.56 17.22 0.19
N LEU A 247 5.65 16.72 0.72
CA LEU A 247 6.95 16.77 0.07
C LEU A 247 7.04 15.70 -1.01
N GLY A 248 7.72 16.02 -2.10
CA GLY A 248 8.06 15.09 -3.17
C GLY A 248 9.57 14.91 -3.26
N LEU A 249 10.03 13.66 -3.36
CA LEU A 249 11.40 13.33 -3.74
C LEU A 249 11.47 13.27 -5.25
N LEU A 250 12.28 14.14 -5.88
CA LEU A 250 12.48 14.14 -7.32
C LEU A 250 13.53 13.10 -7.69
N LEU A 251 13.16 12.17 -8.57
CA LEU A 251 14.06 11.16 -9.10
C LEU A 251 14.70 11.64 -10.41
N ALA A 252 15.86 11.06 -10.74
CA ALA A 252 16.62 11.42 -11.95
C ALA A 252 15.84 11.13 -13.28
N ASN A 253 14.89 10.19 -13.25
CA ASN A 253 14.02 9.87 -14.40
C ASN A 253 12.82 10.83 -14.52
N GLY A 254 12.68 11.80 -13.62
CA GLY A 254 11.59 12.77 -13.55
C GLY A 254 10.36 12.30 -12.78
N ASP A 255 10.36 11.08 -12.24
CA ASP A 255 9.30 10.61 -11.36
C ASP A 255 9.43 11.27 -9.97
N VAL A 256 8.33 11.23 -9.22
CA VAL A 256 8.24 11.85 -7.89
C VAL A 256 7.72 10.82 -6.89
N ILE A 257 8.38 10.71 -5.75
CA ILE A 257 7.93 9.89 -4.64
C ILE A 257 7.33 10.82 -3.57
N VAL A 258 6.10 10.56 -3.18
CA VAL A 258 5.41 11.36 -2.17
C VAL A 258 5.89 10.99 -0.77
N ARG A 259 6.16 12.00 0.06
CA ARG A 259 6.47 11.89 1.49
C ARG A 259 5.58 12.84 2.27
N ILE A 260 4.74 12.30 3.13
CA ILE A 260 3.83 13.11 3.94
C ILE A 260 4.48 13.35 5.30
N PRO A 261 4.87 14.59 5.65
CA PRO A 261 5.24 14.92 7.03
C PRO A 261 4.02 14.77 7.93
N PHE A 262 4.19 14.11 9.07
CA PHE A 262 3.07 13.91 10.00
C PHE A 262 3.35 14.42 11.42
N ASP A 263 4.61 14.70 11.76
CA ASP A 263 5.00 15.21 13.06
C ASP A 263 6.25 16.10 12.96
N VAL A 264 6.55 16.83 14.03
CA VAL A 264 7.70 17.73 14.17
C VAL A 264 8.40 17.48 15.50
N THR A 265 9.71 17.35 15.47
CA THR A 265 10.48 17.27 16.73
C THR A 265 10.59 18.64 17.41
N ASP A 266 10.98 18.67 18.70
CA ASP A 266 11.20 19.90 19.46
C ASP A 266 12.25 20.82 18.79
N GLU A 267 13.20 20.24 18.04
CA GLU A 267 14.25 20.97 17.30
C GLU A 267 13.78 21.44 15.91
N GLY A 268 12.54 21.18 15.53
CA GLY A 268 11.97 21.60 14.25
C GLY A 268 12.33 20.69 13.06
N ALA A 269 12.68 19.43 13.30
CA ALA A 269 12.83 18.43 12.26
C ALA A 269 11.45 17.85 11.88
N LEU A 270 11.22 17.63 10.58
CA LEU A 270 10.00 16.98 10.07
C LEU A 270 10.14 15.47 10.16
N ILE A 271 9.13 14.79 10.71
CA ILE A 271 9.01 13.33 10.70
C ILE A 271 8.05 12.96 9.58
N CYS A 272 8.55 12.19 8.60
CA CYS A 272 7.81 11.76 7.43
C CYS A 272 7.32 10.33 7.55
N SER A 273 6.31 9.99 6.77
CA SER A 273 5.73 8.63 6.70
C SER A 273 6.68 7.55 6.16
N SER A 274 7.83 7.93 5.61
CA SER A 274 8.91 7.03 5.17
C SER A 274 10.22 7.78 5.01
N GLU A 275 11.26 7.04 4.68
CA GLU A 275 12.65 7.50 4.60
C GLU A 275 12.85 8.63 3.58
N VAL A 276 13.73 9.54 3.95
CA VAL A 276 14.27 10.61 3.10
C VAL A 276 15.78 10.60 3.22
N SER A 277 16.47 10.18 2.18
CA SER A 277 17.93 10.14 2.15
C SER A 277 18.50 11.55 2.14
N GLU A 278 19.63 11.72 2.80
CA GLU A 278 20.38 12.98 2.74
C GLU A 278 20.76 13.31 1.30
N HIS A 279 20.75 14.60 0.97
CA HIS A 279 20.96 15.14 -0.38
C HIS A 279 19.87 14.79 -1.40
N SER A 280 18.70 14.26 -0.94
CA SER A 280 17.52 14.14 -1.81
C SER A 280 17.07 15.51 -2.31
N ILE A 281 16.69 15.57 -3.58
CA ILE A 281 16.05 16.77 -4.14
C ILE A 281 14.58 16.72 -3.77
N LEU A 282 14.14 17.71 -3.00
CA LEU A 282 12.78 17.86 -2.52
C LEU A 282 12.02 18.91 -3.34
N THR A 283 10.71 18.81 -3.37
CA THR A 283 9.81 19.87 -3.81
C THR A 283 8.53 19.82 -2.98
N LEU A 284 7.82 20.93 -2.89
CA LEU A 284 6.45 20.89 -2.39
C LEU A 284 5.53 20.38 -3.51
N LEU A 285 4.64 19.48 -3.16
CA LEU A 285 3.63 18.94 -4.07
C LEU A 285 2.27 19.54 -3.74
N LYS A 286 1.40 19.53 -4.72
CA LYS A 286 -0.03 19.86 -4.58
C LYS A 286 -0.84 18.63 -4.94
N ALA A 287 -1.78 18.27 -4.08
CA ALA A 287 -2.69 17.16 -4.34
C ALA A 287 -3.60 17.46 -5.55
N PRO A 288 -4.09 16.44 -6.26
CA PRO A 288 -5.02 16.62 -7.36
C PRO A 288 -6.32 17.26 -6.85
N GLU A 289 -6.81 18.27 -7.57
CA GLU A 289 -8.02 19.00 -7.19
C GLU A 289 -9.31 18.20 -7.44
N SER A 290 -9.28 17.32 -8.42
CA SER A 290 -10.44 16.54 -8.86
C SER A 290 -10.18 15.04 -8.70
N ALA A 291 -10.94 14.43 -7.79
CA ALA A 291 -10.96 12.98 -7.63
C ALA A 291 -11.41 12.26 -8.92
N THR A 292 -12.38 12.81 -9.63
CA THR A 292 -12.92 12.24 -10.88
C THR A 292 -11.88 12.22 -12.00
N ASP A 293 -11.19 13.34 -12.23
CA ASP A 293 -10.21 13.43 -13.34
C ASP A 293 -9.05 12.47 -13.13
N HIS A 294 -8.60 12.34 -11.89
CA HIS A 294 -7.56 11.38 -11.53
C HIS A 294 -8.03 9.95 -11.73
N ALA A 295 -9.23 9.59 -11.26
CA ALA A 295 -9.81 8.26 -11.43
C ALA A 295 -10.00 7.89 -12.91
N CYS A 296 -10.48 8.82 -13.75
CA CYS A 296 -10.60 8.62 -15.20
C CYS A 296 -9.23 8.37 -15.86
N SER A 297 -8.19 9.11 -15.44
CA SER A 297 -6.84 8.92 -15.94
C SER A 297 -6.31 7.52 -15.60
N LEU A 298 -6.45 7.13 -14.34
CA LEU A 298 -6.02 5.83 -13.85
C LEU A 298 -6.79 4.67 -14.54
N ALA A 299 -8.12 4.78 -14.63
CA ALA A 299 -8.96 3.80 -15.32
C ALA A 299 -8.57 3.63 -16.79
N ARG A 300 -8.27 4.74 -17.50
CA ARG A 300 -7.82 4.71 -18.89
C ARG A 300 -6.49 3.95 -19.05
N ARG A 301 -5.54 4.17 -18.15
CA ARG A 301 -4.28 3.44 -18.10
C ARG A 301 -4.49 1.94 -17.84
N LEU A 302 -5.35 1.61 -16.89
CA LEU A 302 -5.75 0.21 -16.63
C LEU A 302 -6.31 -0.46 -17.88
N CYS A 303 -7.26 0.20 -18.56
CA CYS A 303 -7.87 -0.34 -19.79
C CYS A 303 -6.89 -0.50 -20.95
N GLN A 304 -5.84 0.31 -21.04
CA GLN A 304 -4.82 0.20 -22.08
C GLN A 304 -3.94 -1.03 -21.91
N GLN A 305 -3.74 -1.49 -20.68
CA GLN A 305 -2.85 -2.61 -20.38
C GLN A 305 -3.61 -3.90 -20.05
N GLN A 306 -4.83 -3.78 -19.54
CA GLN A 306 -5.67 -4.91 -19.14
C GLN A 306 -7.09 -4.70 -19.70
N ALA A 307 -7.56 -5.62 -20.51
CA ALA A 307 -8.95 -5.62 -20.97
C ALA A 307 -9.86 -6.12 -19.84
N LEU A 308 -10.12 -5.27 -18.85
CA LEU A 308 -11.01 -5.62 -17.75
C LEU A 308 -12.45 -5.74 -18.26
N THR A 309 -13.19 -6.67 -17.69
CA THR A 309 -14.61 -6.90 -17.99
C THR A 309 -15.39 -7.04 -16.67
N ARG A 310 -16.69 -7.10 -16.75
CA ARG A 310 -17.56 -7.31 -15.58
C ARG A 310 -17.30 -8.64 -14.82
N ALA A 311 -16.50 -9.54 -15.39
CA ALA A 311 -16.06 -10.76 -14.70
C ALA A 311 -14.79 -10.54 -13.87
N HIS A 312 -14.18 -9.35 -13.93
CA HIS A 312 -12.97 -9.04 -13.18
C HIS A 312 -13.31 -8.28 -11.90
N LEU A 313 -12.51 -8.54 -10.87
CA LEU A 313 -12.42 -7.75 -9.66
C LEU A 313 -11.34 -6.69 -9.84
N LEU A 314 -11.63 -5.47 -9.45
CA LEU A 314 -10.63 -4.43 -9.24
C LEU A 314 -10.23 -4.44 -7.77
N GLU A 315 -9.04 -4.95 -7.47
CA GLU A 315 -8.46 -4.91 -6.14
C GLU A 315 -7.72 -3.58 -5.94
N VAL A 316 -8.07 -2.83 -4.89
CA VAL A 316 -7.60 -1.46 -4.69
C VAL A 316 -7.02 -1.30 -3.29
N TYR A 317 -5.77 -0.83 -3.23
CA TYR A 317 -5.16 -0.33 -1.99
C TYR A 317 -5.04 1.18 -2.09
N TYR A 318 -5.70 1.88 -1.20
CA TYR A 318 -5.90 3.32 -1.24
C TYR A 318 -5.26 3.96 -0.02
N CYS A 319 -4.30 4.83 -0.21
CA CYS A 319 -3.58 5.46 0.90
C CYS A 319 -4.52 6.21 1.86
N ALA A 320 -4.37 5.98 3.16
CA ALA A 320 -5.13 6.69 4.19
C ALA A 320 -4.91 8.20 4.13
N GLY A 321 -3.67 8.67 3.84
CA GLY A 321 -3.40 10.09 3.64
C GLY A 321 -4.14 10.68 2.45
N ARG A 322 -4.30 9.91 1.35
CA ARG A 322 -5.13 10.30 0.21
C ARG A 322 -6.61 10.39 0.58
N GLN A 323 -7.09 9.46 1.40
CA GLN A 323 -8.47 9.49 1.89
C GLN A 323 -8.74 10.75 2.72
N LEU A 324 -7.79 11.17 3.56
CA LEU A 324 -7.89 12.40 4.32
C LEU A 324 -7.94 13.64 3.41
N HIS A 325 -7.20 13.63 2.28
CA HIS A 325 -7.25 14.71 1.31
C HIS A 325 -8.63 14.83 0.64
N PHE A 326 -9.15 13.73 0.08
CA PHE A 326 -10.40 13.74 -0.68
C PHE A 326 -11.65 13.69 0.19
N GLY A 327 -11.56 13.21 1.44
CA GLY A 327 -12.69 13.08 2.33
C GLY A 327 -13.86 12.32 1.67
N GLN A 328 -15.02 12.95 1.56
CA GLN A 328 -16.21 12.34 0.94
C GLN A 328 -16.05 12.10 -0.58
N GLN A 329 -15.17 12.81 -1.25
CA GLN A 329 -14.91 12.59 -2.68
C GLN A 329 -14.21 11.26 -2.97
N THR A 330 -13.62 10.60 -1.96
CA THR A 330 -13.08 9.24 -2.08
C THR A 330 -14.11 8.27 -2.69
N VAL A 331 -15.38 8.36 -2.27
CA VAL A 331 -16.46 7.53 -2.83
C VAL A 331 -16.66 7.78 -4.33
N THR A 332 -16.59 9.04 -4.73
CA THR A 332 -16.70 9.44 -6.15
C THR A 332 -15.51 8.89 -6.95
N GLU A 333 -14.30 9.01 -6.42
CA GLU A 333 -13.09 8.48 -7.05
C GLU A 333 -13.18 6.96 -7.28
N LEU A 334 -13.53 6.19 -6.23
CA LEU A 334 -13.67 4.73 -6.32
C LEU A 334 -14.77 4.29 -7.29
N ARG A 335 -15.91 4.98 -7.32
CA ARG A 335 -16.99 4.70 -8.25
C ARG A 335 -16.60 4.99 -9.70
N THR A 336 -15.96 6.13 -9.94
CA THR A 336 -15.47 6.49 -11.27
C THR A 336 -14.42 5.48 -11.74
N LEU A 337 -13.48 5.12 -10.87
CA LEU A 337 -12.46 4.12 -11.17
C LEU A 337 -13.08 2.78 -11.55
N LEU A 338 -14.06 2.30 -10.78
CA LEU A 338 -14.78 1.06 -11.08
C LEU A 338 -15.54 1.15 -12.40
N SER A 339 -16.32 2.21 -12.62
CA SER A 339 -17.14 2.36 -13.83
C SER A 339 -16.29 2.41 -15.10
N ASP A 340 -15.20 3.18 -15.06
CA ASP A 340 -14.39 3.48 -16.23
C ASP A 340 -13.34 2.40 -16.51
N SER A 341 -12.98 1.58 -15.51
CA SER A 341 -12.11 0.42 -15.69
C SER A 341 -12.78 -0.76 -16.40
N GLY A 342 -14.11 -0.80 -16.42
CA GLY A 342 -14.90 -1.91 -16.95
C GLY A 342 -14.99 -3.14 -16.05
N ALA A 343 -14.36 -3.13 -14.87
CA ALA A 343 -14.46 -4.19 -13.88
C ALA A 343 -15.90 -4.30 -13.32
N GLY A 344 -16.28 -5.47 -12.81
CA GLY A 344 -17.63 -5.72 -12.29
C GLY A 344 -17.78 -5.39 -10.81
N GLU A 345 -16.69 -5.45 -10.07
CA GLU A 345 -16.67 -5.25 -8.63
C GLU A 345 -15.36 -4.62 -8.17
N LEU A 346 -15.38 -3.93 -7.03
CA LEU A 346 -14.23 -3.36 -6.38
C LEU A 346 -14.16 -3.89 -4.95
N ALA A 347 -13.02 -4.43 -4.59
CA ALA A 347 -12.66 -4.81 -3.23
C ALA A 347 -11.29 -4.25 -2.89
N GLY A 348 -11.07 -3.90 -1.64
CA GLY A 348 -9.77 -3.39 -1.24
C GLY A 348 -9.71 -2.91 0.20
N ALA A 349 -8.67 -2.14 0.49
CA ALA A 349 -8.44 -1.63 1.83
C ALA A 349 -7.79 -0.24 1.83
N LEU A 350 -7.98 0.53 2.91
CA LEU A 350 -7.14 1.68 3.21
C LEU A 350 -5.75 1.17 3.59
N SER A 351 -4.75 1.60 2.83
CA SER A 351 -3.35 1.27 3.03
C SER A 351 -2.62 2.37 3.80
N LEU A 352 -1.51 2.00 4.44
CA LEU A 352 -0.64 2.91 5.19
C LEU A 352 0.66 3.19 4.43
N GLY A 353 0.71 2.81 3.16
CA GLY A 353 1.78 2.98 2.21
C GLY A 353 1.64 1.97 1.08
N GLU A 354 2.12 2.31 -0.10
CA GLU A 354 1.98 1.54 -1.32
C GLU A 354 3.35 1.27 -1.96
N ILE A 355 3.53 0.07 -2.48
CA ILE A 355 4.75 -0.38 -3.15
C ILE A 355 4.44 -0.61 -4.62
N GLY A 356 5.24 -0.03 -5.48
CA GLY A 356 5.12 -0.24 -6.92
C GLY A 356 5.98 0.72 -7.71
N SER A 357 5.87 0.64 -9.02
CA SER A 357 6.47 1.59 -9.93
C SER A 357 5.38 2.37 -10.69
N ILE A 358 5.65 3.64 -10.99
CA ILE A 358 4.72 4.47 -11.77
C ILE A 358 4.63 3.95 -13.21
N ARG A 359 5.69 3.32 -13.72
CA ARG A 359 5.75 2.71 -15.05
C ARG A 359 6.03 1.22 -14.93
N SER A 360 5.40 0.44 -15.80
CA SER A 360 5.61 -1.01 -15.84
C SER A 360 7.08 -1.38 -16.03
N GLY A 361 7.62 -2.21 -15.14
CA GLY A 361 8.99 -2.72 -15.20
C GLY A 361 10.07 -1.79 -14.67
N ASP A 362 9.69 -0.59 -14.18
CA ASP A 362 10.61 0.31 -13.50
C ASP A 362 10.95 -0.16 -12.08
N TYR A 363 11.94 0.51 -11.52
CA TYR A 363 12.40 0.29 -10.15
C TYR A 363 11.26 0.47 -9.12
N PRO A 364 11.04 -0.49 -8.22
CA PRO A 364 9.98 -0.37 -7.22
C PRO A 364 10.29 0.74 -6.22
N GLN A 365 9.28 1.51 -5.88
CA GLN A 365 9.36 2.58 -4.90
C GLN A 365 8.30 2.37 -3.82
N PHE A 366 8.58 2.85 -2.62
CA PHE A 366 7.61 2.98 -1.56
C PHE A 366 6.97 4.38 -1.63
N HIS A 367 5.67 4.44 -1.78
CA HIS A 367 4.89 5.67 -1.93
C HIS A 367 3.93 5.91 -0.77
N ASN A 368 3.57 7.16 -0.60
CA ASN A 368 2.45 7.60 0.22
C ASN A 368 1.48 8.41 -0.65
N GLY A 369 0.24 8.54 -0.22
CA GLY A 369 -0.76 9.32 -0.95
C GLY A 369 -1.16 8.72 -2.30
N ALA A 370 -0.84 7.45 -2.57
CA ALA A 370 -1.07 6.79 -3.84
C ALA A 370 -2.32 5.91 -3.83
N ILE A 371 -2.70 5.44 -5.01
CA ILE A 371 -3.60 4.30 -5.22
C ILE A 371 -2.79 3.20 -5.91
N LEU A 372 -2.87 2.00 -5.40
CA LEU A 372 -2.42 0.80 -6.06
C LEU A 372 -3.64 0.00 -6.52
N CYS A 373 -3.72 -0.27 -7.82
CA CYS A 373 -4.81 -1.04 -8.42
C CYS A 373 -4.29 -2.31 -9.06
N ASN A 374 -4.98 -3.40 -8.84
CA ASN A 374 -4.69 -4.69 -9.46
C ASN A 374 -5.98 -5.26 -10.08
N GLY A 375 -5.96 -5.57 -11.38
CA GLY A 375 -7.08 -6.27 -12.02
C GLY A 375 -6.90 -7.78 -11.88
N ALA A 376 -7.77 -8.44 -11.11
CA ALA A 376 -7.75 -9.88 -10.94
C ALA A 376 -8.91 -10.56 -11.68
N LEU A 377 -8.63 -11.70 -12.32
CA LEU A 377 -9.68 -12.60 -12.78
C LEU A 377 -10.35 -13.24 -11.56
N VAL A 378 -11.66 -13.19 -11.54
CA VAL A 378 -12.51 -13.82 -10.52
C VAL A 378 -12.84 -15.25 -10.91
#